data_820cfe5f78eab7f08fbca67fe28457c9
#
_entry.id   820cfe5f78eab7f08fbca67fe28457c9
#
_cell.length_a   1.000
_cell.length_b   1.000
_cell.length_c   1.000
_cell.angle_alpha   90.00
_cell.angle_beta   90.00
_cell.angle_gamma   90.00
#
_symmetry.space_group_name_H-M   'P 1'
#
loop_
_entity.id
_entity.type
_entity.pdbx_description
1 polymer ?
#
loop_
_entity_poly.entity_id
_entity_poly.type
_entity_poly.pdbx_seq_one_letter_code
_entity_poly.pdbx_strand_id
1 'polypeptide(L)'
;ASGILNFESTSDSLGEVEITANFVPGTDPSLASVEVQNRIKRVEARLPRPVIQQGILVEEASSAVLQIVTLKSTDGSLDEIGLGDFMIRNVLGEIRRIPGVGRATLYSTERSLRIWVDPVKLVGYNLTAEDVTKAITAQNAQVASGSVGAEPSRKDQAISALILVKGQLASADEFGAIVLRANPDGSTVRLRDVARIEIGGMGYQFTTRQDGKAIASLSVLLAPTGNALATAGAVKAKMDELSKFFPANI
;
A
#
# COMPACT_ATOMS: atom_id res chain seq x y z
N ALA A 1 9.81 23.81 13.00
CA ALA A 1 10.12 24.49 11.74
C ALA A 1 9.93 26.00 11.98
N SER A 2 10.82 26.81 11.46
CA SER A 2 10.63 28.26 11.46
C SER A 2 9.46 28.60 10.52
N GLY A 3 8.59 29.54 10.93
CA GLY A 3 7.44 29.93 10.11
C GLY A 3 6.22 29.05 10.23
N ILE A 4 6.12 28.12 11.18
CA ILE A 4 4.86 27.45 11.48
C ILE A 4 3.89 28.45 12.12
N LEU A 5 2.73 28.58 11.53
CA LEU A 5 1.62 29.40 12.06
C LEU A 5 0.82 28.60 13.09
N ASN A 6 0.38 27.41 12.71
CA ASN A 6 -0.29 26.46 13.57
C ASN A 6 -0.10 25.04 13.06
N PHE A 7 -0.49 24.07 13.87
CA PHE A 7 -0.61 22.67 13.44
C PHE A 7 -1.87 22.06 14.06
N GLU A 8 -2.41 21.09 13.34
CA GLU A 8 -3.55 20.28 13.77
C GLU A 8 -3.11 18.81 13.74
N SER A 9 -3.59 18.03 14.69
CA SER A 9 -3.35 16.59 14.73
C SER A 9 -4.66 15.86 14.90
N THR A 10 -4.92 14.92 13.99
CA THR A 10 -6.08 14.05 14.04
C THR A 10 -5.59 12.61 14.19
N SER A 11 -6.18 11.87 15.12
CA SER A 11 -5.92 10.44 15.32
C SER A 11 -7.22 9.68 15.20
N ASP A 12 -7.20 8.58 14.50
CA ASP A 12 -8.36 7.70 14.35
C ASP A 12 -8.24 6.43 15.21
N SER A 13 -9.35 5.67 15.26
CA SER A 13 -9.41 4.38 15.97
C SER A 13 -8.64 3.26 15.29
N LEU A 14 -8.13 3.48 14.08
CA LEU A 14 -7.37 2.51 13.29
C LEU A 14 -5.86 2.68 13.49
N GLY A 15 -5.47 3.69 14.27
CA GLY A 15 -4.08 4.00 14.58
C GLY A 15 -3.40 4.87 13.53
N GLU A 16 -4.17 5.49 12.63
CA GLU A 16 -3.67 6.50 11.72
C GLU A 16 -3.60 7.86 12.41
N VAL A 17 -2.52 8.59 12.19
CA VAL A 17 -2.30 9.94 12.71
C VAL A 17 -1.94 10.85 11.55
N GLU A 18 -2.77 11.86 11.31
CA GLU A 18 -2.49 12.93 10.35
C GLU A 18 -2.12 14.20 11.10
N ILE A 19 -1.01 14.82 10.74
CA ILE A 19 -0.57 16.11 11.30
C ILE A 19 -0.46 17.10 10.15
N THR A 20 -1.33 18.11 10.17
CA THR A 20 -1.31 19.21 9.21
C THR A 20 -0.60 20.41 9.81
N ALA A 21 0.51 20.84 9.23
CA ALA A 21 1.25 22.03 9.64
C ALA A 21 1.02 23.16 8.64
N ASN A 22 0.48 24.26 9.12
CA ASN A 22 0.26 25.47 8.33
C ASN A 22 1.41 26.46 8.57
N PHE A 23 1.94 26.99 7.49
CA PHE A 23 3.07 27.93 7.52
C PHE A 23 2.60 29.35 7.18
N VAL A 24 3.36 30.34 7.62
CA VAL A 24 3.08 31.74 7.28
C VAL A 24 3.18 31.95 5.76
N PRO A 25 2.35 32.83 5.18
CA PRO A 25 2.43 33.16 3.76
C PRO A 25 3.85 33.59 3.34
N GLY A 26 4.29 33.09 2.19
CA GLY A 26 5.64 33.34 1.66
C GLY A 26 6.71 32.35 2.13
N THR A 27 6.38 31.37 2.97
CA THR A 27 7.28 30.26 3.28
C THR A 27 7.42 29.37 2.03
N ASP A 28 8.67 29.01 1.68
CA ASP A 28 8.92 28.04 0.63
C ASP A 28 8.48 26.64 1.07
N PRO A 29 7.49 26.00 0.37
CA PRO A 29 6.94 24.71 0.79
C PRO A 29 8.00 23.61 0.79
N SER A 30 8.91 23.60 -0.19
CA SER A 30 9.91 22.54 -0.31
C SER A 30 10.95 22.62 0.80
N LEU A 31 11.37 23.82 1.19
CA LEU A 31 12.24 24.02 2.35
C LEU A 31 11.55 23.65 3.65
N ALA A 32 10.27 24.00 3.80
CA ALA A 32 9.45 23.63 4.95
C ALA A 32 9.32 22.10 5.08
N SER A 33 9.04 21.41 3.98
CA SER A 33 8.95 19.96 3.91
C SER A 33 10.25 19.28 4.33
N VAL A 34 11.39 19.72 3.81
CA VAL A 34 12.72 19.23 4.20
C VAL A 34 12.99 19.45 5.69
N GLU A 35 12.65 20.62 6.22
CA GLU A 35 12.82 20.91 7.64
C GLU A 35 11.95 20.00 8.52
N VAL A 36 10.69 19.77 8.12
CA VAL A 36 9.79 18.85 8.81
C VAL A 36 10.36 17.44 8.79
N GLN A 37 10.78 16.94 7.63
CA GLN A 37 11.40 15.62 7.51
C GLN A 37 12.63 15.46 8.40
N ASN A 38 13.51 16.46 8.44
CA ASN A 38 14.70 16.45 9.28
C ASN A 38 14.35 16.42 10.78
N ARG A 39 13.28 17.08 11.18
CA ARG A 39 12.80 17.06 12.60
C ARG A 39 12.19 15.72 12.95
N ILE A 40 11.41 15.12 12.03
CA ILE A 40 10.83 13.79 12.21
C ILE A 40 11.96 12.76 12.41
N LYS A 41 12.98 12.77 11.56
CA LYS A 41 14.14 11.85 11.68
C LYS A 41 14.82 11.89 13.06
N ARG A 42 14.86 13.05 13.72
CA ARG A 42 15.47 13.17 15.06
C ARG A 42 14.65 12.45 16.15
N VAL A 43 13.34 12.28 15.94
CA VAL A 43 12.46 11.67 16.92
C VAL A 43 11.99 10.25 16.50
N GLU A 44 12.34 9.83 15.29
CA GLU A 44 11.92 8.58 14.69
C GLU A 44 12.22 7.36 15.59
N ALA A 45 13.42 7.32 16.20
CA ALA A 45 13.80 6.24 17.11
C ALA A 45 12.93 6.15 18.39
N ARG A 46 12.15 7.19 18.70
CA ARG A 46 11.23 7.24 19.86
C ARG A 46 9.81 6.86 19.50
N LEU A 47 9.52 6.64 18.22
CA LEU A 47 8.20 6.26 17.73
C LEU A 47 7.94 4.76 17.94
N PRO A 48 6.67 4.36 18.04
CA PRO A 48 6.31 2.95 18.09
C PRO A 48 6.82 2.18 16.86
N ARG A 49 7.23 0.93 17.07
CA ARG A 49 7.73 0.07 15.98
C ARG A 49 6.83 -0.01 14.74
N PRO A 50 5.49 -0.14 14.87
CA PRO A 50 4.61 -0.16 13.70
C PRO A 50 4.71 1.11 12.84
N VAL A 51 4.83 2.29 13.47
CA VAL A 51 4.96 3.57 12.75
C VAL A 51 6.30 3.63 11.99
N ILE A 52 7.39 3.16 12.60
CA ILE A 52 8.70 3.11 11.96
C ILE A 52 8.68 2.14 10.77
N GLN A 53 8.00 1.01 10.90
CA GLN A 53 7.90 0.00 9.83
C GLN A 53 7.05 0.46 8.65
N GLN A 54 5.97 1.20 8.88
CA GLN A 54 5.13 1.79 7.84
C GLN A 54 5.79 3.01 7.19
N GLY A 55 6.66 3.71 7.94
CA GLY A 55 7.24 4.97 7.54
C GLY A 55 6.32 6.17 7.78
N ILE A 56 6.88 7.36 7.69
CA ILE A 56 6.16 8.63 7.82
C ILE A 56 6.20 9.34 6.49
N LEU A 57 5.04 9.61 5.92
CA LEU A 57 4.89 10.33 4.68
C LEU A 57 4.77 11.83 4.98
N VAL A 58 5.55 12.65 4.28
CA VAL A 58 5.45 14.12 4.32
C VAL A 58 5.09 14.59 2.91
N GLU A 59 3.95 15.24 2.79
CA GLU A 59 3.43 15.74 1.51
C GLU A 59 3.18 17.25 1.59
N GLU A 60 3.34 17.91 0.47
CA GLU A 60 3.06 19.33 0.30
C GLU A 60 1.76 19.49 -0.46
N ALA A 61 0.71 19.95 0.19
CA ALA A 61 -0.58 20.15 -0.48
C ALA A 61 -1.34 21.32 0.12
N SER A 62 -2.18 21.96 -0.67
CA SER A 62 -3.22 22.85 -0.16
C SER A 62 -4.32 22.02 0.49
N SER A 63 -5.11 22.63 1.36
CA SER A 63 -6.27 21.98 1.98
C SER A 63 -7.46 21.81 1.03
N ALA A 64 -7.44 22.51 -0.13
CA ALA A 64 -8.55 22.49 -1.08
C ALA A 64 -8.42 21.36 -2.09
N VAL A 65 -9.48 20.57 -2.26
CA VAL A 65 -9.59 19.61 -3.34
C VAL A 65 -9.75 20.35 -4.67
N LEU A 66 -8.84 20.11 -5.61
CA LEU A 66 -8.88 20.70 -6.94
C LEU A 66 -9.95 20.02 -7.79
N GLN A 67 -9.91 18.69 -7.84
CA GLN A 67 -10.88 17.88 -8.57
C GLN A 67 -10.89 16.44 -8.07
N ILE A 68 -11.94 15.71 -8.45
CA ILE A 68 -12.08 14.28 -8.16
C ILE A 68 -12.08 13.54 -9.50
N VAL A 69 -11.25 12.51 -9.60
CA VAL A 69 -11.22 11.57 -10.72
C VAL A 69 -11.93 10.30 -10.29
N THR A 70 -12.84 9.80 -11.11
CA THR A 70 -13.59 8.58 -10.80
C THR A 70 -13.44 7.55 -11.91
N LEU A 71 -13.33 6.28 -11.51
CA LEU A 71 -13.43 5.15 -12.43
C LEU A 71 -14.68 4.35 -12.08
N LYS A 72 -15.39 3.91 -13.11
CA LYS A 72 -16.60 3.07 -12.99
C LYS A 72 -16.53 1.90 -13.96
N SER A 73 -17.11 0.78 -13.57
CA SER A 73 -17.31 -0.33 -14.51
C SER A 73 -18.47 -0.01 -15.45
N THR A 74 -18.25 -0.16 -16.76
CA THR A 74 -19.26 0.07 -17.79
C THR A 74 -20.30 -1.05 -17.82
N ASP A 75 -19.90 -2.29 -17.58
CA ASP A 75 -20.71 -3.51 -17.62
C ASP A 75 -21.02 -4.09 -16.22
N GLY A 76 -20.46 -3.50 -15.16
CA GLY A 76 -20.62 -3.97 -13.78
C GLY A 76 -19.81 -5.21 -13.42
N SER A 77 -18.87 -5.63 -14.26
CA SER A 77 -17.98 -6.78 -14.01
C SER A 77 -16.91 -6.51 -12.94
N LEU A 78 -16.55 -5.23 -12.72
CA LEU A 78 -15.61 -4.81 -11.71
C LEU A 78 -16.34 -4.22 -10.50
N ASP A 79 -16.00 -4.73 -9.34
CA ASP A 79 -16.43 -4.20 -8.06
C ASP A 79 -15.52 -3.02 -7.62
N GLU A 80 -15.83 -2.43 -6.47
CA GLU A 80 -15.04 -1.33 -5.88
C GLU A 80 -13.56 -1.69 -5.67
N ILE A 81 -13.29 -2.95 -5.30
CA ILE A 81 -11.94 -3.45 -5.07
C ILE A 81 -11.15 -3.55 -6.38
N GLY A 82 -11.79 -4.09 -7.43
CA GLY A 82 -11.19 -4.20 -8.75
C GLY A 82 -10.88 -2.84 -9.38
N LEU A 83 -11.82 -1.88 -9.24
CA LEU A 83 -11.63 -0.50 -9.71
C LEU A 83 -10.56 0.23 -8.91
N GLY A 84 -10.51 0.05 -7.58
CA GLY A 84 -9.50 0.62 -6.71
C GLY A 84 -8.09 0.09 -7.03
N ASP A 85 -7.95 -1.21 -7.19
CA ASP A 85 -6.69 -1.86 -7.57
C ASP A 85 -6.20 -1.34 -8.95
N PHE A 86 -7.11 -1.23 -9.92
CA PHE A 86 -6.79 -0.65 -11.23
C PHE A 86 -6.33 0.81 -11.12
N MET A 87 -7.03 1.62 -10.32
CA MET A 87 -6.68 3.04 -10.13
C MET A 87 -5.31 3.20 -9.48
N ILE A 88 -4.97 2.39 -8.47
CA ILE A 88 -3.65 2.42 -7.82
C ILE A 88 -2.53 2.10 -8.81
N ARG A 89 -2.70 1.03 -9.57
CA ARG A 89 -1.64 0.51 -10.45
C ARG A 89 -1.41 1.37 -11.69
N ASN A 90 -2.49 1.94 -12.26
CA ASN A 90 -2.42 2.54 -13.59
C ASN A 90 -2.63 4.05 -13.60
N VAL A 91 -3.27 4.64 -12.58
CA VAL A 91 -3.69 6.03 -12.61
C VAL A 91 -3.00 6.86 -11.52
N LEU A 92 -3.00 6.40 -10.28
CA LEU A 92 -2.54 7.18 -9.12
C LEU A 92 -1.10 7.69 -9.29
N GLY A 93 -0.19 6.83 -9.75
CA GLY A 93 1.20 7.19 -9.95
C GLY A 93 1.40 8.23 -11.04
N GLU A 94 0.62 8.16 -12.11
CA GLU A 94 0.68 9.12 -13.22
C GLU A 94 0.12 10.48 -12.81
N ILE A 95 -0.99 10.52 -12.07
CA ILE A 95 -1.58 11.76 -11.56
C ILE A 95 -0.64 12.46 -10.57
N ARG A 96 0.02 11.72 -9.68
CA ARG A 96 0.98 12.29 -8.70
C ARG A 96 2.20 12.95 -9.36
N ARG A 97 2.55 12.58 -10.58
CA ARG A 97 3.70 13.14 -11.32
C ARG A 97 3.37 14.43 -12.05
N ILE A 98 2.11 14.82 -12.12
CA ILE A 98 1.69 16.04 -12.84
C ILE A 98 2.15 17.28 -12.07
N PRO A 99 2.89 18.21 -12.70
CA PRO A 99 3.25 19.47 -12.07
C PRO A 99 2.03 20.24 -11.56
N GLY A 100 2.08 20.69 -10.32
CA GLY A 100 0.98 21.37 -9.66
C GLY A 100 0.06 20.45 -8.83
N VAL A 101 0.17 19.13 -8.95
CA VAL A 101 -0.47 18.20 -8.03
C VAL A 101 0.38 18.11 -6.76
N GLY A 102 -0.21 18.44 -5.61
CA GLY A 102 0.44 18.34 -4.30
C GLY A 102 0.19 16.98 -3.65
N ARG A 103 -1.07 16.55 -3.61
CA ARG A 103 -1.45 15.24 -3.08
C ARG A 103 -2.55 14.62 -3.92
N ALA A 104 -2.52 13.31 -4.05
CA ALA A 104 -3.60 12.54 -4.63
C ALA A 104 -3.98 11.40 -3.68
N THR A 105 -5.21 11.42 -3.17
CA THR A 105 -5.72 10.48 -2.16
C THR A 105 -6.81 9.61 -2.77
N LEU A 106 -6.64 8.30 -2.69
CA LEU A 106 -7.61 7.34 -3.13
C LEU A 106 -8.67 7.09 -2.05
N TYR A 107 -9.95 7.21 -2.41
CA TYR A 107 -11.09 6.80 -1.59
C TYR A 107 -11.68 5.49 -2.14
N SER A 108 -10.88 4.47 -2.12
CA SER A 108 -11.19 3.10 -2.47
C SER A 108 -10.16 2.20 -1.83
N THR A 109 -10.20 0.91 -2.13
CA THR A 109 -9.28 -0.04 -1.54
C THR A 109 -8.54 -0.82 -2.64
N GLU A 110 -7.30 -1.17 -2.37
CA GLU A 110 -6.55 -2.09 -3.22
C GLU A 110 -6.89 -3.54 -2.89
N ARG A 111 -6.63 -4.41 -3.87
CA ARG A 111 -6.79 -5.84 -3.70
C ARG A 111 -5.72 -6.39 -2.76
N SER A 112 -6.14 -7.16 -1.78
CA SER A 112 -5.28 -7.76 -0.78
C SER A 112 -5.69 -9.19 -0.49
N LEU A 113 -4.77 -9.99 0.03
CA LEU A 113 -5.09 -11.31 0.57
C LEU A 113 -5.47 -11.18 2.04
N ARG A 114 -6.68 -11.64 2.37
CA ARG A 114 -7.20 -11.62 3.75
C ARG A 114 -7.14 -12.99 4.38
N ILE A 115 -6.64 -13.03 5.59
CA ILE A 115 -6.50 -14.24 6.39
C ILE A 115 -7.37 -14.08 7.63
N TRP A 116 -8.52 -14.77 7.63
CA TRP A 116 -9.48 -14.78 8.73
C TRP A 116 -9.15 -15.94 9.66
N VAL A 117 -8.43 -15.65 10.71
CA VAL A 117 -7.99 -16.65 11.67
C VAL A 117 -9.14 -17.01 12.62
N ASP A 118 -9.37 -18.31 12.84
CA ASP A 118 -10.36 -18.84 13.76
C ASP A 118 -9.73 -19.04 15.14
N PRO A 119 -10.11 -18.24 16.17
CA PRO A 119 -9.52 -18.32 17.49
C PRO A 119 -9.74 -19.69 18.18
N VAL A 120 -10.88 -20.33 17.93
CA VAL A 120 -11.21 -21.64 18.54
C VAL A 120 -10.28 -22.72 17.99
N LYS A 121 -10.03 -22.70 16.69
CA LYS A 121 -9.10 -23.63 16.04
C LYS A 121 -7.66 -23.38 16.50
N LEU A 122 -7.25 -22.12 16.65
CA LEU A 122 -5.92 -21.79 17.18
C LEU A 122 -5.71 -22.42 18.56
N VAL A 123 -6.66 -22.21 19.47
CA VAL A 123 -6.60 -22.80 20.81
C VAL A 123 -6.57 -24.34 20.73
N GLY A 124 -7.41 -24.95 19.87
CA GLY A 124 -7.42 -26.39 19.66
C GLY A 124 -6.08 -26.98 19.20
N TYR A 125 -5.33 -26.23 18.43
CA TYR A 125 -3.98 -26.60 17.99
C TYR A 125 -2.86 -26.05 18.89
N ASN A 126 -3.20 -25.38 20.00
CA ASN A 126 -2.25 -24.71 20.91
C ASN A 126 -1.32 -23.73 20.17
N LEU A 127 -1.92 -22.90 19.30
CA LEU A 127 -1.26 -21.85 18.52
C LEU A 127 -1.78 -20.48 18.94
N THR A 128 -0.95 -19.46 18.77
CA THR A 128 -1.29 -18.07 18.99
C THR A 128 -1.38 -17.31 17.65
N ALA A 129 -2.01 -16.14 17.64
CA ALA A 129 -2.01 -15.26 16.45
C ALA A 129 -0.57 -14.83 16.07
N GLU A 130 0.32 -14.72 17.06
CA GLU A 130 1.72 -14.39 16.83
C GLU A 130 2.46 -15.52 16.08
N ASP A 131 2.16 -16.78 16.38
CA ASP A 131 2.73 -17.92 15.67
C ASP A 131 2.33 -17.92 14.19
N VAL A 132 1.07 -17.56 13.91
CA VAL A 132 0.58 -17.38 12.53
C VAL A 132 1.36 -16.29 11.82
N THR A 133 1.50 -15.12 12.45
CA THR A 133 2.23 -13.99 11.86
C THR A 133 3.70 -14.33 11.61
N LYS A 134 4.37 -14.99 12.55
CA LYS A 134 5.75 -15.44 12.40
C LYS A 134 5.92 -16.44 11.26
N ALA A 135 5.02 -17.42 11.16
CA ALA A 135 5.06 -18.42 10.10
C ALA A 135 4.86 -17.81 8.71
N ILE A 136 3.91 -16.87 8.57
CA ILE A 136 3.68 -16.13 7.33
C ILE A 136 4.94 -15.34 6.96
N THR A 137 5.48 -14.55 7.89
CA THR A 137 6.66 -13.73 7.63
C THR A 137 7.86 -14.58 7.22
N ALA A 138 8.07 -15.73 7.85
CA ALA A 138 9.20 -16.62 7.58
C ALA A 138 9.07 -17.31 6.20
N GLN A 139 7.86 -17.70 5.78
CA GLN A 139 7.63 -18.46 4.56
C GLN A 139 7.23 -17.60 3.36
N ASN A 140 6.85 -16.34 3.56
CA ASN A 140 6.57 -15.36 2.51
C ASN A 140 7.71 -14.33 2.38
N ALA A 141 8.93 -14.73 2.67
CA ALA A 141 10.11 -13.87 2.55
C ALA A 141 10.66 -13.90 1.13
N GLN A 142 11.04 -12.73 0.63
CA GLN A 142 11.79 -12.62 -0.60
C GLN A 142 13.27 -12.89 -0.28
N VAL A 143 13.78 -14.04 -0.71
CA VAL A 143 15.17 -14.43 -0.51
C VAL A 143 15.94 -14.23 -1.80
N ALA A 144 17.07 -13.52 -1.74
CA ALA A 144 17.99 -13.48 -2.86
C ALA A 144 18.54 -14.88 -3.11
N SER A 145 18.24 -15.45 -4.27
CA SER A 145 18.79 -16.75 -4.69
C SER A 145 20.28 -16.59 -4.98
N GLY A 146 21.07 -17.47 -4.41
CA GLY A 146 22.49 -17.59 -4.73
C GLY A 146 22.71 -18.52 -5.92
N SER A 147 23.97 -18.67 -6.30
CA SER A 147 24.39 -19.68 -7.26
C SER A 147 25.37 -20.65 -6.60
N VAL A 148 25.24 -21.92 -6.89
CA VAL A 148 26.26 -22.92 -6.54
C VAL A 148 27.31 -22.91 -7.63
N GLY A 149 28.59 -22.74 -7.23
CA GLY A 149 29.69 -22.73 -8.19
C GLY A 149 30.00 -21.39 -8.84
N ALA A 150 29.47 -20.27 -8.28
CA ALA A 150 29.93 -18.93 -8.68
C ALA A 150 31.37 -18.67 -8.20
N GLU A 151 32.11 -17.82 -8.90
CA GLU A 151 33.46 -17.44 -8.48
C GLU A 151 33.44 -16.69 -7.11
N PRO A 152 34.48 -16.94 -6.26
CA PRO A 152 35.66 -17.77 -6.52
C PRO A 152 35.37 -19.25 -6.39
N SER A 153 35.48 -19.99 -7.54
CA SER A 153 35.21 -21.43 -7.61
C SER A 153 36.46 -22.25 -7.23
N ARG A 154 36.25 -23.46 -6.69
CA ARG A 154 37.35 -24.41 -6.51
C ARG A 154 37.78 -24.95 -7.87
N LYS A 155 39.07 -25.28 -8.05
CA LYS A 155 39.65 -25.73 -9.33
C LYS A 155 38.97 -26.96 -9.95
N ASP A 156 38.21 -27.71 -9.17
CA ASP A 156 37.55 -28.97 -9.59
C ASP A 156 36.04 -28.80 -9.79
N GLN A 157 35.50 -27.58 -9.77
CA GLN A 157 34.07 -27.33 -9.89
C GLN A 157 33.67 -27.17 -11.36
N ALA A 158 33.08 -28.24 -11.92
CA ALA A 158 32.69 -28.31 -13.33
C ALA A 158 31.28 -27.73 -13.63
N ILE A 159 30.48 -27.41 -12.63
CA ILE A 159 29.09 -27.01 -12.82
C ILE A 159 28.80 -25.76 -11.98
N SER A 160 28.30 -24.70 -12.59
CA SER A 160 27.62 -23.60 -11.92
C SER A 160 26.13 -23.71 -12.17
N ALA A 161 25.31 -23.65 -11.11
CA ALA A 161 23.87 -23.68 -11.18
C ALA A 161 23.27 -22.53 -10.40
N LEU A 162 22.37 -21.77 -11.03
CA LEU A 162 21.57 -20.78 -10.36
C LEU A 162 20.52 -21.47 -9.49
N ILE A 163 20.48 -21.13 -8.21
CA ILE A 163 19.42 -21.60 -7.31
C ILE A 163 18.21 -20.70 -7.52
N LEU A 164 17.16 -21.22 -8.16
CA LEU A 164 15.88 -20.55 -8.24
C LEU A 164 15.08 -20.84 -6.97
N VAL A 165 14.91 -19.83 -6.13
CA VAL A 165 14.03 -19.91 -4.97
C VAL A 165 12.66 -19.37 -5.38
N LYS A 166 11.59 -20.08 -5.02
CA LYS A 166 10.22 -19.58 -5.18
C LYS A 166 10.11 -18.28 -4.38
N GLY A 167 9.71 -17.20 -5.04
CA GLY A 167 9.56 -15.88 -4.43
C GLY A 167 8.37 -15.81 -3.47
N GLN A 168 7.81 -14.63 -3.31
CA GLN A 168 6.62 -14.41 -2.48
C GLN A 168 5.45 -15.27 -2.97
N LEU A 169 4.64 -15.71 -2.01
CA LEU A 169 3.41 -16.45 -2.28
C LEU A 169 2.38 -15.51 -2.95
N ALA A 170 1.71 -16.02 -3.98
CA ALA A 170 0.84 -15.21 -4.82
C ALA A 170 -0.64 -15.63 -4.77
N SER A 171 -0.97 -16.80 -4.24
CA SER A 171 -2.33 -17.33 -4.24
C SER A 171 -2.81 -17.72 -2.84
N ALA A 172 -4.14 -17.73 -2.66
CA ALA A 172 -4.76 -18.20 -1.41
C ALA A 172 -4.36 -19.64 -1.06
N ASP A 173 -4.21 -20.51 -2.06
CA ASP A 173 -3.80 -21.90 -1.88
C ASP A 173 -2.37 -22.01 -1.38
N GLU A 174 -1.46 -21.20 -1.92
CA GLU A 174 -0.07 -21.16 -1.48
C GLU A 174 0.05 -20.66 -0.04
N PHE A 175 -0.67 -19.60 0.31
CA PHE A 175 -0.76 -19.15 1.70
C PHE A 175 -1.38 -20.20 2.60
N GLY A 176 -2.43 -20.90 2.14
CA GLY A 176 -3.06 -22.00 2.87
C GLY A 176 -2.12 -23.16 3.16
N ALA A 177 -1.11 -23.36 2.33
CA ALA A 177 -0.12 -24.41 2.49
C ALA A 177 1.00 -24.07 3.49
N ILE A 178 1.10 -22.82 3.97
CA ILE A 178 2.06 -22.40 5.01
C ILE A 178 1.97 -23.33 6.23
N VAL A 179 3.10 -23.89 6.66
CA VAL A 179 3.19 -24.75 7.83
C VAL A 179 3.31 -23.89 9.10
N LEU A 180 2.35 -23.98 9.99
CA LEU A 180 2.35 -23.31 11.29
C LEU A 180 3.09 -24.14 12.33
N ARG A 181 2.93 -25.47 12.30
CA ARG A 181 3.59 -26.41 13.20
C ARG A 181 3.78 -27.78 12.54
N ALA A 182 4.92 -28.37 12.78
CA ALA A 182 5.19 -29.78 12.50
C ALA A 182 5.22 -30.56 13.83
N ASN A 183 4.49 -31.66 13.89
CA ASN A 183 4.45 -32.53 15.05
C ASN A 183 5.51 -33.64 14.94
N PRO A 184 5.93 -34.28 16.07
CA PRO A 184 6.92 -35.36 16.05
C PRO A 184 6.47 -36.61 15.28
N ASP A 185 5.16 -36.79 15.10
CA ASP A 185 4.55 -37.89 14.34
C ASP A 185 4.58 -37.66 12.83
N GLY A 186 5.13 -36.53 12.37
CA GLY A 186 5.17 -36.11 10.96
C GLY A 186 3.92 -35.37 10.46
N SER A 187 2.88 -35.26 11.28
CA SER A 187 1.70 -34.44 10.93
C SER A 187 2.03 -32.96 10.96
N THR A 188 1.37 -32.18 10.11
CA THR A 188 1.58 -30.71 10.02
C THR A 188 0.26 -29.98 10.18
N VAL A 189 0.29 -28.90 10.96
CA VAL A 189 -0.81 -27.92 11.01
C VAL A 189 -0.49 -26.81 10.02
N ARG A 190 -1.39 -26.57 9.09
CA ARG A 190 -1.24 -25.55 8.05
C ARG A 190 -2.17 -24.37 8.28
N LEU A 191 -1.86 -23.24 7.64
CA LEU A 191 -2.67 -22.02 7.78
C LEU A 191 -4.14 -22.25 7.40
N ARG A 192 -4.43 -23.04 6.36
CA ARG A 192 -5.81 -23.38 5.96
C ARG A 192 -6.59 -24.16 7.01
N ASP A 193 -5.92 -24.82 7.94
CA ASP A 193 -6.58 -25.62 8.99
C ASP A 193 -7.17 -24.71 10.08
N VAL A 194 -6.58 -23.52 10.28
CA VAL A 194 -6.94 -22.56 11.32
C VAL A 194 -7.46 -21.21 10.77
N ALA A 195 -7.45 -21.02 9.46
CA ALA A 195 -7.88 -19.76 8.85
C ALA A 195 -8.60 -19.97 7.51
N ARG A 196 -9.51 -19.04 7.19
CA ARG A 196 -10.06 -18.85 5.85
C ARG A 196 -9.22 -17.79 5.14
N ILE A 197 -8.84 -18.08 3.90
CA ILE A 197 -7.98 -17.22 3.09
C ILE A 197 -8.76 -16.83 1.84
N GLU A 198 -8.87 -15.55 1.58
CA GLU A 198 -9.63 -15.03 0.43
C GLU A 198 -9.00 -13.74 -0.09
N ILE A 199 -9.27 -13.44 -1.35
CA ILE A 199 -8.94 -12.15 -1.96
C ILE A 199 -10.04 -11.17 -1.58
N GLY A 200 -9.66 -10.01 -1.05
CA GLY A 200 -10.58 -8.95 -0.65
C GLY A 200 -9.92 -7.58 -0.71
N GLY A 201 -10.55 -6.56 -0.17
CA GLY A 201 -9.96 -5.24 -0.03
C GLY A 201 -8.97 -5.17 1.13
N MET A 202 -7.93 -4.36 1.00
CA MET A 202 -6.98 -4.11 2.09
C MET A 202 -7.67 -3.43 3.28
N GLY A 203 -8.64 -2.55 3.02
CA GLY A 203 -9.49 -1.90 4.01
C GLY A 203 -10.92 -1.75 3.48
N TYR A 204 -11.85 -1.46 4.37
CA TYR A 204 -13.27 -1.20 4.04
C TYR A 204 -13.76 0.09 4.70
N GLN A 205 -12.86 1.05 4.86
CA GLN A 205 -13.15 2.32 5.53
C GLN A 205 -14.02 3.24 4.68
N PHE A 206 -13.85 3.16 3.37
CA PHE A 206 -14.57 3.99 2.42
C PHE A 206 -15.32 3.10 1.44
N THR A 207 -16.57 3.47 1.16
CA THR A 207 -17.35 2.94 0.07
C THR A 207 -17.83 4.11 -0.76
N THR A 208 -17.40 4.14 -2.02
CA THR A 208 -17.75 5.23 -2.93
C THR A 208 -18.73 4.75 -3.98
N ARG A 209 -19.79 5.54 -4.20
CA ARG A 209 -20.84 5.23 -5.16
C ARG A 209 -21.20 6.46 -5.99
N GLN A 210 -21.49 6.24 -7.26
CA GLN A 210 -22.07 7.23 -8.16
C GLN A 210 -23.29 6.60 -8.83
N ASP A 211 -24.43 7.26 -8.72
CA ASP A 211 -25.72 6.76 -9.25
C ASP A 211 -26.06 5.33 -8.76
N GLY A 212 -25.75 5.04 -7.50
CA GLY A 212 -25.96 3.75 -6.86
C GLY A 212 -24.95 2.65 -7.24
N LYS A 213 -24.06 2.90 -8.20
CA LYS A 213 -23.02 1.96 -8.65
C LYS A 213 -21.71 2.18 -7.91
N ALA A 214 -20.98 1.10 -7.67
CA ALA A 214 -19.63 1.18 -7.10
C ALA A 214 -18.67 1.90 -8.05
N ILE A 215 -17.84 2.77 -7.49
CA ILE A 215 -16.77 3.49 -8.20
C ILE A 215 -15.49 3.44 -7.38
N ALA A 216 -14.36 3.67 -8.03
CA ALA A 216 -13.15 4.12 -7.35
C ALA A 216 -12.99 5.64 -7.55
N SER A 217 -12.70 6.37 -6.50
CA SER A 217 -12.51 7.82 -6.56
C SER A 217 -11.17 8.25 -6.01
N LEU A 218 -10.56 9.21 -6.69
CA LEU A 218 -9.27 9.81 -6.37
C LEU A 218 -9.45 11.32 -6.24
N SER A 219 -9.21 11.89 -5.05
CA SER A 219 -9.13 13.34 -4.91
C SER A 219 -7.74 13.84 -5.26
N VAL A 220 -7.69 14.94 -5.99
CA VAL A 220 -6.46 15.63 -6.38
C VAL A 220 -6.43 16.97 -5.66
N LEU A 221 -5.40 17.19 -4.84
CA LEU A 221 -5.17 18.43 -4.14
C LEU A 221 -4.06 19.21 -4.84
N LEU A 222 -4.21 20.52 -4.88
CA LEU A 222 -3.25 21.41 -5.51
C LEU A 222 -1.97 21.52 -4.67
N ALA A 223 -0.82 21.57 -5.31
CA ALA A 223 0.40 21.99 -4.66
C ALA A 223 0.30 23.47 -4.23
N PRO A 224 0.94 23.91 -3.13
CA PRO A 224 0.84 25.29 -2.66
C PRO A 224 1.20 26.36 -3.68
N THR A 225 2.10 26.04 -4.60
CA THR A 225 2.54 26.91 -5.70
C THR A 225 1.87 26.60 -7.04
N GLY A 226 0.91 25.65 -7.05
CA GLY A 226 0.28 25.18 -8.27
C GLY A 226 -0.76 26.17 -8.83
N ASN A 227 -0.87 26.23 -10.17
CA ASN A 227 -1.96 26.93 -10.84
C ASN A 227 -3.14 25.99 -11.04
N ALA A 228 -4.27 26.29 -10.42
CA ALA A 228 -5.44 25.41 -10.40
C ALA A 228 -5.96 25.06 -11.79
N LEU A 229 -6.08 26.07 -12.68
CA LEU A 229 -6.62 25.86 -14.03
C LEU A 229 -5.68 25.02 -14.90
N ALA A 230 -4.39 25.34 -14.87
CA ALA A 230 -3.37 24.58 -15.61
C ALA A 230 -3.27 23.14 -15.11
N THR A 231 -3.24 22.95 -13.78
CA THR A 231 -3.16 21.61 -13.17
C THR A 231 -4.42 20.79 -13.47
N ALA A 232 -5.61 21.36 -13.35
CA ALA A 232 -6.85 20.65 -13.67
C ALA A 232 -6.89 20.23 -15.15
N GLY A 233 -6.46 21.12 -16.06
CA GLY A 233 -6.33 20.81 -17.48
C GLY A 233 -5.32 19.69 -17.76
N ALA A 234 -4.17 19.71 -17.08
CA ALA A 234 -3.16 18.67 -17.21
C ALA A 234 -3.64 17.31 -16.69
N VAL A 235 -4.36 17.28 -15.56
CA VAL A 235 -4.96 16.04 -15.03
C VAL A 235 -5.98 15.49 -16.02
N LYS A 236 -6.86 16.34 -16.59
CA LYS A 236 -7.83 15.89 -17.59
C LYS A 236 -7.14 15.33 -18.83
N ALA A 237 -6.15 16.03 -19.37
CA ALA A 237 -5.40 15.56 -20.53
C ALA A 237 -4.69 14.22 -20.26
N LYS A 238 -4.12 14.05 -19.06
CA LYS A 238 -3.51 12.79 -18.67
C LYS A 238 -4.54 11.66 -18.56
N MET A 239 -5.72 11.91 -18.02
CA MET A 239 -6.80 10.92 -17.98
C MET A 239 -7.29 10.55 -19.38
N ASP A 240 -7.40 11.52 -20.30
CA ASP A 240 -7.75 11.29 -21.71
C ASP A 240 -6.68 10.43 -22.44
N GLU A 241 -5.41 10.60 -22.07
CA GLU A 241 -4.30 9.76 -22.56
C GLU A 241 -4.41 8.33 -22.01
N LEU A 242 -4.54 8.18 -20.68
CA LEU A 242 -4.59 6.90 -20.01
C LEU A 242 -5.82 6.07 -20.38
N SER A 243 -6.96 6.72 -20.59
CA SER A 243 -8.22 6.06 -20.95
C SER A 243 -8.13 5.23 -22.24
N LYS A 244 -7.21 5.56 -23.15
CA LYS A 244 -6.98 4.79 -24.38
C LYS A 244 -6.43 3.39 -24.12
N PHE A 245 -5.85 3.18 -22.96
CA PHE A 245 -5.27 1.91 -22.53
C PHE A 245 -6.13 1.17 -21.49
N PHE A 246 -7.28 1.73 -21.14
CA PHE A 246 -8.17 1.10 -20.20
C PHE A 246 -8.87 -0.11 -20.83
N PRO A 247 -9.13 -1.17 -20.05
CA PRO A 247 -9.99 -2.25 -20.49
C PRO A 247 -11.38 -1.73 -20.87
N ALA A 248 -12.06 -2.41 -21.80
CA ALA A 248 -13.36 -1.98 -22.33
C ALA A 248 -14.48 -1.90 -21.25
N ASN A 249 -14.28 -2.54 -20.11
CA ASN A 249 -15.20 -2.56 -18.99
C ASN A 249 -14.98 -1.44 -17.94
N ILE A 250 -14.05 -0.48 -18.20
CA ILE A 250 -13.80 0.70 -17.36
C ILE A 250 -14.13 1.97 -18.12
#